data_e7d9c1c01ca4d6510d60bb913c6348a7
#
_entry.id   e7d9c1c01ca4d6510d60bb913c6348a7
#
_cell.length_a   1.000
_cell.length_b   1.000
_cell.length_c   1.000
_cell.angle_alpha   90.00
_cell.angle_beta   90.00
_cell.angle_gamma   90.00
#
_symmetry.space_group_name_H-M   'P 1'
#
loop_
_entity.id
_entity.type
_entity.pdbx_description
1 polymer ?
#
loop_
_entity_poly.entity_id
_entity_poly.type
_entity_poly.pdbx_seq_one_letter_code
_entity_poly.pdbx_strand_id
1 'polypeptide(L)'
;GSHFLIVSALVPYKKIELAIKASQLIGAQLRIIGDGTDSQRLVRYAGSQVKFLGRVSDEILRDEYRCAAAVLMPGKEDFGIVPVEAQACGRPVVALASGGALETIIDGHTGVLVQGSTADDFAKGMERVRSQLFNLELIRSHAEKFSRERFLEQMKNIINNTINDSSETQW
;
A
#
# COMPACT_ATOMS: atom_id res chain seq x y z
N GLY A 1 13.67 0.18 -8.67
CA GLY A 1 12.52 -0.23 -9.50
C GLY A 1 12.27 0.74 -10.63
N SER A 2 11.64 0.27 -11.70
CA SER A 2 11.42 1.06 -12.91
C SER A 2 9.98 1.55 -13.08
N HIS A 3 9.04 1.04 -12.31
CA HIS A 3 7.61 1.34 -12.42
C HIS A 3 6.96 1.47 -11.04
N PHE A 4 5.84 2.15 -10.99
CA PHE A 4 4.96 2.12 -9.83
C PHE A 4 4.00 0.93 -9.94
N LEU A 5 3.53 0.44 -8.79
CA LEU A 5 2.64 -0.71 -8.71
C LEU A 5 1.38 -0.37 -7.92
N ILE A 6 0.23 -0.84 -8.40
CA ILE A 6 -1.01 -0.92 -7.62
C ILE A 6 -1.40 -2.38 -7.52
N VAL A 7 -1.73 -2.82 -6.30
CA VAL A 7 -2.34 -4.13 -6.03
C VAL A 7 -3.65 -3.86 -5.31
N SER A 8 -4.79 -4.11 -5.97
CA SER A 8 -6.09 -3.73 -5.41
C SER A 8 -7.26 -4.42 -6.11
N ALA A 9 -8.38 -4.55 -5.41
CA ALA A 9 -9.66 -4.69 -6.08
C ALA A 9 -9.96 -3.40 -6.87
N LEU A 10 -10.34 -3.54 -8.14
CA LEU A 10 -10.62 -2.39 -9.01
C LEU A 10 -12.09 -1.95 -8.84
N VAL A 11 -12.31 -1.18 -7.77
CA VAL A 11 -13.63 -0.63 -7.39
C VAL A 11 -13.51 0.87 -7.12
N PRO A 12 -14.60 1.66 -7.27
CA PRO A 12 -14.53 3.13 -7.27
C PRO A 12 -13.89 3.74 -6.01
N TYR A 13 -14.17 3.21 -4.81
CA TYR A 13 -13.64 3.79 -3.57
C TYR A 13 -12.13 3.62 -3.39
N LYS A 14 -11.48 2.72 -4.13
CA LYS A 14 -10.03 2.55 -4.16
C LYS A 14 -9.32 3.67 -4.95
N LYS A 15 -10.07 4.51 -5.65
CA LYS A 15 -9.57 5.71 -6.35
C LYS A 15 -8.38 5.46 -7.29
N ILE A 16 -8.35 4.30 -7.96
CA ILE A 16 -7.26 3.90 -8.86
C ILE A 16 -7.05 4.93 -9.98
N GLU A 17 -8.15 5.56 -10.46
CA GLU A 17 -8.11 6.63 -11.46
C GLU A 17 -7.18 7.78 -11.05
N LEU A 18 -7.15 8.12 -9.75
CA LEU A 18 -6.30 9.20 -9.25
C LEU A 18 -4.81 8.85 -9.45
N ALA A 19 -4.39 7.61 -9.15
CA ALA A 19 -3.02 7.18 -9.39
C ALA A 19 -2.68 7.07 -10.89
N ILE A 20 -3.64 6.68 -11.73
CA ILE A 20 -3.46 6.70 -13.20
C ILE A 20 -3.20 8.14 -13.66
N LYS A 21 -4.01 9.11 -13.26
CA LYS A 21 -3.79 10.53 -13.56
C LYS A 21 -2.45 11.03 -13.09
N ALA A 22 -2.09 10.72 -11.84
CA ALA A 22 -0.81 11.10 -11.26
C ALA A 22 0.38 10.53 -12.07
N SER A 23 0.31 9.26 -12.47
CA SER A 23 1.36 8.64 -13.30
C SER A 23 1.48 9.30 -14.67
N GLN A 24 0.36 9.73 -15.27
CA GLN A 24 0.34 10.46 -16.54
C GLN A 24 1.02 11.83 -16.41
N LEU A 25 0.75 12.57 -15.32
CA LEU A 25 1.33 13.89 -15.08
C LEU A 25 2.87 13.88 -15.05
N ILE A 26 3.47 12.82 -14.49
CA ILE A 26 4.93 12.70 -14.34
C ILE A 26 5.57 11.74 -15.36
N GLY A 27 4.80 11.27 -16.35
CA GLY A 27 5.31 10.33 -17.37
C GLY A 27 5.82 9.01 -16.80
N ALA A 28 5.27 8.54 -15.67
CA ALA A 28 5.73 7.34 -15.00
C ALA A 28 5.02 6.07 -15.49
N GLN A 29 5.77 4.97 -15.58
CA GLN A 29 5.19 3.65 -15.84
C GLN A 29 4.40 3.17 -14.62
N LEU A 30 3.19 2.68 -14.85
CA LEU A 30 2.30 2.15 -13.82
C LEU A 30 1.83 0.74 -14.18
N ARG A 31 1.98 -0.21 -13.26
CA ARG A 31 1.41 -1.54 -13.36
C ARG A 31 0.28 -1.70 -12.35
N ILE A 32 -0.80 -2.34 -12.78
CA ILE A 32 -2.00 -2.54 -11.95
C ILE A 32 -2.31 -4.03 -11.92
N ILE A 33 -2.27 -4.61 -10.73
CA ILE A 33 -2.65 -5.99 -10.43
C ILE A 33 -3.97 -5.98 -9.70
N GLY A 34 -4.86 -6.85 -10.14
CA GLY A 34 -6.18 -7.04 -9.58
C GLY A 34 -7.28 -6.93 -10.62
N ASP A 35 -8.51 -7.05 -10.15
CA ASP A 35 -9.71 -7.04 -10.97
C ASP A 35 -10.88 -6.45 -10.18
N GLY A 36 -11.95 -6.07 -10.85
CA GLY A 36 -13.14 -5.54 -10.20
C GLY A 36 -14.10 -4.85 -11.18
N THR A 37 -15.20 -4.37 -10.63
CA THR A 37 -16.30 -3.77 -11.41
C THR A 37 -15.91 -2.52 -12.20
N ASP A 38 -14.82 -1.86 -11.79
CA ASP A 38 -14.32 -0.64 -12.45
C ASP A 38 -13.25 -0.89 -13.53
N SER A 39 -12.83 -2.15 -13.72
CA SER A 39 -11.72 -2.53 -14.60
C SER A 39 -11.88 -1.97 -16.02
N GLN A 40 -13.05 -2.15 -16.65
CA GLN A 40 -13.28 -1.71 -18.01
C GLN A 40 -13.22 -0.18 -18.18
N ARG A 41 -13.70 0.56 -17.17
CA ARG A 41 -13.65 2.03 -17.16
C ARG A 41 -12.20 2.49 -17.04
N LEU A 42 -11.45 1.91 -16.10
CA LEU A 42 -10.05 2.26 -15.85
C LEU A 42 -9.15 1.97 -17.07
N VAL A 43 -9.35 0.83 -17.75
CA VAL A 43 -8.60 0.49 -18.96
C VAL A 43 -8.85 1.52 -20.09
N ARG A 44 -10.08 1.96 -20.28
CA ARG A 44 -10.40 2.99 -21.29
C ARG A 44 -9.82 4.36 -20.95
N TYR A 45 -9.63 4.62 -19.67
CA TYR A 45 -9.11 5.87 -19.15
C TYR A 45 -7.58 5.93 -19.15
N ALA A 46 -6.92 4.77 -19.10
CA ALA A 46 -5.48 4.66 -18.97
C ALA A 46 -4.75 4.99 -20.30
N GLY A 47 -3.63 5.67 -20.19
CA GLY A 47 -2.70 5.88 -21.31
C GLY A 47 -1.76 4.69 -21.52
N SER A 48 -0.91 4.78 -22.54
CA SER A 48 0.03 3.70 -22.94
C SER A 48 1.07 3.34 -21.86
N GLN A 49 1.33 4.21 -20.90
CA GLN A 49 2.25 3.96 -19.79
C GLN A 49 1.64 3.10 -18.67
N VAL A 50 0.34 2.78 -18.72
CA VAL A 50 -0.36 1.97 -17.72
C VAL A 50 -0.59 0.56 -18.24
N LYS A 51 -0.14 -0.44 -17.49
CA LYS A 51 -0.33 -1.85 -17.83
C LYS A 51 -1.19 -2.55 -16.78
N PHE A 52 -2.33 -3.09 -17.21
CA PHE A 52 -3.17 -3.94 -16.39
C PHE A 52 -2.73 -5.40 -16.54
N LEU A 53 -2.44 -6.05 -15.42
CA LEU A 53 -1.97 -7.44 -15.37
C LEU A 53 -3.09 -8.41 -14.98
N GLY A 54 -4.27 -7.90 -14.57
CA GLY A 54 -5.34 -8.73 -14.04
C GLY A 54 -4.94 -9.41 -12.71
N ARG A 55 -5.53 -10.57 -12.44
CA ARG A 55 -5.11 -11.43 -11.33
C ARG A 55 -3.88 -12.23 -11.74
N VAL A 56 -2.90 -12.30 -10.84
CA VAL A 56 -1.64 -13.02 -11.05
C VAL A 56 -1.42 -14.03 -9.93
N SER A 57 -0.46 -14.95 -10.10
CA SER A 57 -0.05 -15.86 -9.03
C SER A 57 0.76 -15.12 -7.95
N ASP A 58 0.88 -15.71 -6.76
CA ASP A 58 1.63 -15.14 -5.64
C ASP A 58 3.11 -14.93 -5.98
N GLU A 59 3.70 -15.81 -6.81
CA GLU A 59 5.07 -15.67 -7.28
C GLU A 59 5.23 -14.41 -8.14
N ILE A 60 4.34 -14.20 -9.11
CA ILE A 60 4.35 -13.02 -9.98
C ILE A 60 4.09 -11.77 -9.15
N LEU A 61 3.12 -11.81 -8.22
CA LEU A 61 2.80 -10.70 -7.33
C LEU A 61 4.04 -10.29 -6.51
N ARG A 62 4.72 -11.25 -5.90
CA ARG A 62 5.94 -11.00 -5.13
C ARG A 62 7.05 -10.37 -6.00
N ASP A 63 7.23 -10.86 -7.22
CA ASP A 63 8.26 -10.34 -8.12
C ASP A 63 7.90 -8.93 -8.62
N GLU A 64 6.63 -8.63 -8.87
CA GLU A 64 6.15 -7.28 -9.18
C GLU A 64 6.38 -6.32 -8.01
N TYR A 65 6.11 -6.74 -6.75
CA TYR A 65 6.49 -5.94 -5.59
C TYR A 65 8.00 -5.65 -5.58
N ARG A 66 8.85 -6.67 -5.73
CA ARG A 66 10.31 -6.53 -5.69
C ARG A 66 10.87 -5.64 -6.79
N CYS A 67 10.22 -5.59 -7.94
CA CYS A 67 10.63 -4.78 -9.09
C CYS A 67 10.07 -3.36 -9.08
N ALA A 68 9.07 -3.07 -8.27
CA ALA A 68 8.46 -1.75 -8.20
C ALA A 68 9.41 -0.68 -7.61
N ALA A 69 9.29 0.56 -8.05
CA ALA A 69 9.91 1.71 -7.41
C ALA A 69 9.20 2.03 -6.08
N ALA A 70 7.88 2.00 -6.11
CA ALA A 70 6.99 2.13 -4.95
C ALA A 70 5.62 1.53 -5.27
N VAL A 71 4.86 1.22 -4.21
CA VAL A 71 3.46 0.81 -4.31
C VAL A 71 2.56 2.00 -4.04
N LEU A 72 1.49 2.17 -4.83
CA LEU A 72 0.55 3.27 -4.69
C LEU A 72 -0.75 2.80 -4.03
N MET A 73 -1.21 3.53 -3.02
CA MET A 73 -2.47 3.30 -2.34
C MET A 73 -3.29 4.60 -2.26
N PRO A 74 -4.04 4.96 -3.34
CA PRO A 74 -4.73 6.24 -3.41
C PRO A 74 -6.07 6.26 -2.66
N GLY A 75 -6.66 5.11 -2.36
CA GLY A 75 -7.88 4.98 -1.57
C GLY A 75 -7.63 4.91 -0.08
N LYS A 76 -8.67 5.16 0.72
CA LYS A 76 -8.66 4.91 2.15
C LYS A 76 -8.88 3.42 2.41
N GLU A 77 -8.07 2.86 3.30
CA GLU A 77 -8.18 1.47 3.78
C GLU A 77 -8.35 1.47 5.30
N ASP A 78 -9.01 0.44 5.82
CA ASP A 78 -9.15 0.29 7.28
C ASP A 78 -7.82 -0.10 7.92
N PHE A 79 -7.17 -1.15 7.42
CA PHE A 79 -5.81 -1.55 7.81
C PHE A 79 -4.85 -1.45 6.62
N GLY A 80 -5.17 -2.16 5.52
CA GLY A 80 -4.38 -2.21 4.31
C GLY A 80 -3.23 -3.22 4.39
N ILE A 81 -3.47 -4.48 4.01
CA ILE A 81 -2.44 -5.52 3.96
C ILE A 81 -1.40 -5.22 2.86
N VAL A 82 -1.81 -4.61 1.76
CA VAL A 82 -0.95 -4.28 0.60
C VAL A 82 0.26 -3.42 0.98
N PRO A 83 0.17 -2.35 1.80
CA PRO A 83 1.33 -1.64 2.30
C PRO A 83 2.32 -2.52 3.06
N VAL A 84 1.82 -3.44 3.87
CA VAL A 84 2.67 -4.35 4.65
C VAL A 84 3.37 -5.35 3.74
N GLU A 85 2.69 -5.92 2.74
CA GLU A 85 3.28 -6.80 1.72
C GLU A 85 4.38 -6.09 0.91
N ALA A 86 4.12 -4.85 0.46
CA ALA A 86 5.10 -4.02 -0.23
C ALA A 86 6.35 -3.80 0.63
N GLN A 87 6.17 -3.44 1.90
CA GLN A 87 7.26 -3.21 2.85
C GLN A 87 8.01 -4.51 3.17
N ALA A 88 7.33 -5.65 3.29
CA ALA A 88 7.98 -6.96 3.44
C ALA A 88 8.88 -7.31 2.23
N CYS A 89 8.52 -6.80 1.04
CA CYS A 89 9.36 -6.86 -0.16
C CYS A 89 10.42 -5.74 -0.22
N GLY A 90 10.55 -4.92 0.82
CA GLY A 90 11.50 -3.80 0.91
C GLY A 90 11.11 -2.63 0.00
N ARG A 91 9.81 -2.44 -0.30
CA ARG A 91 9.37 -1.35 -1.17
C ARG A 91 8.61 -0.27 -0.41
N PRO A 92 8.94 1.00 -0.65
CA PRO A 92 8.21 2.11 -0.05
C PRO A 92 6.79 2.19 -0.64
N VAL A 93 5.90 2.81 0.12
CA VAL A 93 4.50 3.00 -0.27
C VAL A 93 4.18 4.49 -0.38
N VAL A 94 3.45 4.89 -1.43
CA VAL A 94 2.85 6.23 -1.53
C VAL A 94 1.35 6.07 -1.29
N ALA A 95 0.87 6.59 -0.19
CA ALA A 95 -0.52 6.41 0.24
C ALA A 95 -1.20 7.71 0.65
N LEU A 96 -2.52 7.76 0.51
CA LEU A 96 -3.31 8.82 1.12
C LEU A 96 -3.14 8.75 2.65
N ALA A 97 -2.85 9.89 3.29
CA ALA A 97 -2.68 10.00 4.75
C ALA A 97 -4.02 9.84 5.48
N SER A 98 -4.59 8.62 5.45
CA SER A 98 -5.92 8.34 6.02
C SER A 98 -6.06 6.85 6.33
N GLY A 99 -6.79 6.53 7.40
CA GLY A 99 -7.08 5.15 7.81
C GLY A 99 -5.79 4.37 8.14
N GLY A 100 -5.75 3.10 7.81
CA GLY A 100 -4.64 2.18 8.11
C GLY A 100 -3.28 2.58 7.54
N ALA A 101 -3.24 3.48 6.54
CA ALA A 101 -1.97 4.03 6.06
C ALA A 101 -1.19 4.77 7.16
N LEU A 102 -1.89 5.42 8.10
CA LEU A 102 -1.28 6.13 9.23
C LEU A 102 -0.65 5.17 10.27
N GLU A 103 -1.09 3.93 10.28
CA GLU A 103 -0.58 2.88 11.19
C GLU A 103 0.56 2.08 10.55
N THR A 104 0.46 1.84 9.24
CA THR A 104 1.35 0.94 8.51
C THR A 104 2.51 1.65 7.81
N ILE A 105 2.48 2.99 7.68
CA ILE A 105 3.50 3.76 6.97
C ILE A 105 4.09 4.84 7.87
N ILE A 106 5.42 4.90 7.92
CA ILE A 106 6.17 6.00 8.56
C ILE A 106 6.63 6.93 7.44
N ASP A 107 6.06 8.16 7.39
CA ASP A 107 6.38 9.15 6.35
C ASP A 107 7.88 9.45 6.30
N GLY A 108 8.44 9.41 5.10
CA GLY A 108 9.87 9.61 4.85
C GLY A 108 10.77 8.42 5.20
N HIS A 109 10.27 7.37 5.85
CA HIS A 109 11.06 6.19 6.25
C HIS A 109 10.61 4.90 5.56
N THR A 110 9.31 4.59 5.58
CA THR A 110 8.78 3.40 4.91
C THR A 110 7.89 3.72 3.71
N GLY A 111 7.68 5.02 3.46
CA GLY A 111 6.89 5.51 2.34
C GLY A 111 6.66 7.00 2.41
N VAL A 112 5.69 7.47 1.65
CA VAL A 112 5.25 8.87 1.57
C VAL A 112 3.75 8.94 1.85
N LEU A 113 3.36 9.71 2.86
CA LEU A 113 1.97 10.01 3.19
C LEU A 113 1.53 11.30 2.48
N VAL A 114 0.59 11.17 1.55
CA VAL A 114 0.02 12.27 0.76
C VAL A 114 -1.19 12.85 1.49
N GLN A 115 -1.14 14.14 1.82
CA GLN A 115 -2.22 14.81 2.57
C GLN A 115 -3.43 15.16 1.71
N GLY A 116 -3.21 15.48 0.44
CA GLY A 116 -4.26 15.82 -0.51
C GLY A 116 -4.80 14.61 -1.27
N SER A 117 -5.97 14.77 -1.89
CA SER A 117 -6.63 13.71 -2.65
C SER A 117 -6.76 14.04 -4.15
N THR A 118 -5.88 14.90 -4.67
CA THR A 118 -5.80 15.23 -6.09
C THR A 118 -4.71 14.44 -6.81
N ALA A 119 -4.79 14.38 -8.14
CA ALA A 119 -3.75 13.74 -8.95
C ALA A 119 -2.39 14.45 -8.80
N ASP A 120 -2.39 15.78 -8.67
CA ASP A 120 -1.17 16.58 -8.45
C ASP A 120 -0.52 16.26 -7.10
N ASP A 121 -1.31 16.08 -6.03
CA ASP A 121 -0.78 15.69 -4.72
C ASP A 121 -0.11 14.33 -4.77
N PHE A 122 -0.76 13.35 -5.43
CA PHE A 122 -0.18 12.03 -5.62
C PHE A 122 1.04 12.04 -6.54
N ALA A 123 1.03 12.84 -7.60
CA ALA A 123 2.19 13.05 -8.48
C ALA A 123 3.41 13.55 -7.68
N LYS A 124 3.23 14.56 -6.82
CA LYS A 124 4.27 15.04 -5.90
C LYS A 124 4.77 13.96 -4.95
N GLY A 125 3.86 13.13 -4.39
CA GLY A 125 4.23 12.00 -3.56
C GLY A 125 5.07 10.95 -4.32
N MET A 126 4.69 10.66 -5.57
CA MET A 126 5.44 9.76 -6.45
C MET A 126 6.82 10.32 -6.82
N GLU A 127 6.94 11.62 -7.08
CA GLU A 127 8.24 12.27 -7.31
C GLU A 127 9.11 12.26 -6.05
N ARG A 128 8.52 12.55 -4.88
CA ARG A 128 9.23 12.50 -3.60
C ARG A 128 9.81 11.12 -3.34
N VAL A 129 9.07 10.04 -3.57
CA VAL A 129 9.57 8.67 -3.35
C VAL A 129 10.67 8.29 -4.34
N ARG A 130 10.70 8.88 -5.55
CA ARG A 130 11.77 8.65 -6.54
C ARG A 130 13.05 9.42 -6.22
N SER A 131 12.93 10.59 -5.63
CA SER A 131 14.08 11.46 -5.30
C SER A 131 14.71 11.14 -3.94
N GLN A 132 13.98 10.45 -3.06
CA GLN A 132 14.43 10.10 -1.72
C GLN A 132 15.10 8.72 -1.69
N LEU A 133 16.22 8.60 -0.96
CA LEU A 133 16.84 7.32 -0.67
C LEU A 133 16.13 6.64 0.50
N PHE A 134 15.62 5.45 0.26
CA PHE A 134 14.98 4.61 1.27
C PHE A 134 15.91 3.47 1.70
N ASN A 135 15.99 3.22 3.00
CA ASN A 135 16.68 2.05 3.52
C ASN A 135 15.74 0.82 3.44
N LEU A 136 16.02 -0.08 2.50
CA LEU A 136 15.17 -1.24 2.21
C LEU A 136 15.11 -2.24 3.38
N GLU A 137 16.18 -2.35 4.18
CA GLU A 137 16.21 -3.20 5.37
C GLU A 137 15.33 -2.63 6.48
N LEU A 138 15.35 -1.31 6.67
CA LEU A 138 14.48 -0.63 7.62
C LEU A 138 13.01 -0.78 7.22
N ILE A 139 12.68 -0.64 5.93
CA ILE A 139 11.31 -0.87 5.43
C ILE A 139 10.88 -2.30 5.76
N ARG A 140 11.74 -3.29 5.50
CA ARG A 140 11.44 -4.70 5.72
C ARG A 140 11.26 -5.02 7.21
N SER A 141 12.15 -4.54 8.07
CA SER A 141 12.05 -4.73 9.52
C SER A 141 10.81 -4.05 10.12
N HIS A 142 10.33 -2.95 9.50
CA HIS A 142 9.06 -2.34 9.89
C HIS A 142 7.88 -3.27 9.62
N ALA A 143 7.84 -3.93 8.44
CA ALA A 143 6.78 -4.87 8.10
C ALA A 143 6.70 -6.08 9.05
N GLU A 144 7.83 -6.51 9.63
CA GLU A 144 7.88 -7.62 10.60
C GLU A 144 7.05 -7.35 11.86
N LYS A 145 6.78 -6.08 12.19
CA LYS A 145 5.88 -5.70 13.30
C LYS A 145 4.45 -6.18 13.09
N PHE A 146 4.07 -6.41 11.85
CA PHE A 146 2.75 -6.87 11.42
C PHE A 146 2.73 -8.35 11.05
N SER A 147 3.77 -9.12 11.44
CA SER A 147 3.84 -10.56 11.17
C SER A 147 2.76 -11.32 11.94
N ARG A 148 2.42 -12.51 11.41
CA ARG A 148 1.45 -13.41 12.03
C ARG A 148 1.86 -13.79 13.47
N GLU A 149 3.14 -14.02 13.69
CA GLU A 149 3.69 -14.39 15.00
C GLU A 149 3.45 -13.28 16.01
N ARG A 150 3.76 -12.04 15.64
CA ARG A 150 3.52 -10.84 16.47
C ARG A 150 2.03 -10.65 16.77
N PHE A 151 1.20 -10.81 15.77
CA PHE A 151 -0.26 -10.71 15.94
C PHE A 151 -0.76 -11.76 16.95
N LEU A 152 -0.35 -13.02 16.81
CA LEU A 152 -0.76 -14.10 17.72
C LEU A 152 -0.28 -13.86 19.15
N GLU A 153 0.95 -13.38 19.33
CA GLU A 153 1.51 -13.03 20.64
C GLU A 153 0.70 -11.91 21.30
N GLN A 154 0.45 -10.82 20.58
CA GLN A 154 -0.33 -9.68 21.08
C GLN A 154 -1.77 -10.08 21.43
N MET A 155 -2.42 -10.86 20.59
CA MET A 155 -3.77 -11.36 20.85
C MET A 155 -3.83 -12.24 22.08
N LYS A 156 -2.86 -13.16 22.29
CA LYS A 156 -2.79 -13.98 23.52
C LYS A 156 -2.65 -13.11 24.76
N ASN A 157 -1.80 -12.08 24.69
CA ASN A 157 -1.60 -11.16 25.82
C ASN A 157 -2.87 -10.38 26.16
N ILE A 158 -3.58 -9.86 25.14
CA ILE A 158 -4.84 -9.14 25.33
C ILE A 158 -5.88 -10.07 25.97
N ILE A 159 -6.06 -11.28 25.43
CA ILE A 159 -7.02 -12.26 25.95
C ILE A 159 -6.70 -12.60 27.41
N ASN A 160 -5.45 -12.91 27.73
CA ASN A 160 -5.04 -13.25 29.10
C ASN A 160 -5.28 -12.10 30.08
N ASN A 161 -4.94 -10.86 29.68
CA ASN A 161 -5.18 -9.69 30.52
C ASN A 161 -6.68 -9.48 30.75
N THR A 162 -7.50 -9.58 29.70
CA THR A 162 -8.95 -9.41 29.81
C THR A 162 -9.59 -10.47 30.73
N ILE A 163 -9.13 -11.74 30.65
CA ILE A 163 -9.62 -12.80 31.52
C ILE A 163 -9.23 -12.54 32.98
N ASN A 164 -7.99 -12.12 33.22
CA ASN A 164 -7.50 -11.85 34.58
C ASN A 164 -8.19 -10.63 35.20
N ASP A 165 -8.39 -9.54 34.46
CA ASP A 165 -9.13 -8.36 34.92
C ASP A 165 -10.61 -8.67 35.22
N SER A 166 -11.21 -9.60 34.48
CA SER A 166 -12.61 -10.04 34.72
C SER A 166 -12.75 -10.85 36.02
N SER A 167 -11.65 -11.42 36.55
CA SER A 167 -11.67 -12.18 37.80
C SER A 167 -11.69 -11.29 39.06
N GLU A 168 -11.42 -10.00 38.95
CA GLU A 168 -11.49 -9.04 40.05
C GLU A 168 -12.84 -8.34 40.22
N THR A 169 -13.75 -8.48 39.24
CA THR A 169 -15.12 -7.95 39.34
C THR A 169 -16.03 -8.95 40.04
N GLN A 170 -15.97 -9.01 41.37
CA GLN A 170 -17.02 -9.63 42.17
C GLN A 170 -18.27 -8.75 42.11
N TRP A 171 -19.38 -9.32 41.67
CA TRP A 171 -20.75 -8.75 41.71
C TRP A 171 -21.28 -8.71 43.11
#